data_016ebb2cdaf55dc86ddbeb0515d8e5b3
#
_entry.id   016ebb2cdaf55dc86ddbeb0515d8e5b3
#
_cell.length_a   1.000
_cell.length_b   1.000
_cell.length_c   1.000
_cell.angle_alpha   90.00
_cell.angle_beta   90.00
_cell.angle_gamma   90.00
#
_symmetry.space_group_name_H-M   'P 1'
#
loop_
_entity.id
_entity.type
_entity.pdbx_description
1 polymer ?
#
loop_
_entity_poly.entity_id
_entity_poly.type
_entity_poly.pdbx_seq_one_letter_code
_entity_poly.pdbx_strand_id
1 'polypeptide(L)'
;TDRHERFFLRLISKNTLLYTEMVVDEAINRGDKKKLLEFNINEKPVALQLGGSSPKLLAEATKVGEDFGYDEINLNLGCPSKKVEKNRFGACLMKEPNLVADCLSKMQSVTKLPVTIKTRIGYDDVEDYENLHSFISTLKATGVKTFIIHARKAMLGKFTPKQNLNIPPLKYEYVYKLKKDFPNEEIIINGGIISVDEIKPHLEKTDGVMIGRA
;
A
#
# COMPACT_ATOMS: atom_id res chain seq x y z
N THR A 1 2.73 10.72 -1.03
CA THR A 1 2.95 12.12 -0.61
C THR A 1 4.34 12.58 -1.02
N ASP A 2 4.48 13.76 -1.63
CA ASP A 2 5.78 14.28 -2.03
C ASP A 2 6.65 14.68 -0.81
N ARG A 3 7.94 14.95 -1.06
CA ARG A 3 8.90 15.25 0.01
C ARG A 3 8.60 16.56 0.77
N HIS A 4 7.99 17.55 0.10
CA HIS A 4 7.70 18.85 0.73
C HIS A 4 6.53 18.71 1.71
N GLU A 5 5.49 17.99 1.30
CA GLU A 5 4.34 17.71 2.16
C GLU A 5 4.73 16.75 3.31
N ARG A 6 5.57 15.73 3.07
CA ARG A 6 6.08 14.88 4.17
C ARG A 6 6.86 15.69 5.19
N PHE A 7 7.72 16.60 4.75
CA PHE A 7 8.44 17.48 5.67
C PHE A 7 7.47 18.35 6.49
N PHE A 8 6.46 18.94 5.85
CA PHE A 8 5.43 19.72 6.53
C PHE A 8 4.64 18.87 7.55
N LEU A 9 4.18 17.69 7.14
CA LEU A 9 3.46 16.77 8.03
C LEU A 9 4.30 16.34 9.23
N ARG A 10 5.60 16.20 9.07
CA ARG A 10 6.53 15.87 10.17
C ARG A 10 6.64 16.98 11.21
N LEU A 11 6.48 18.23 10.82
CA LEU A 11 6.41 19.35 11.77
C LEU A 11 5.16 19.27 12.64
N ILE A 12 4.07 18.71 12.11
CA ILE A 12 2.80 18.54 12.83
C ILE A 12 2.82 17.27 13.67
N SER A 13 3.35 16.17 13.15
CA SER A 13 3.33 14.86 13.83
C SER A 13 4.71 14.17 13.79
N LYS A 14 5.30 13.99 14.97
CA LYS A 14 6.62 13.37 15.12
C LYS A 14 6.64 11.85 14.92
N ASN A 15 5.53 11.17 15.17
CA ASN A 15 5.48 9.70 15.29
C ASN A 15 4.75 9.01 14.12
N THR A 16 4.02 9.75 13.30
CA THR A 16 3.28 9.18 12.16
C THR A 16 4.25 8.60 11.12
N LEU A 17 4.03 7.37 10.69
CA LEU A 17 4.74 6.81 9.53
C LEU A 17 4.24 7.50 8.25
N LEU A 18 5.14 8.17 7.54
CA LEU A 18 4.85 8.87 6.29
C LEU A 18 5.17 7.99 5.09
N TYR A 19 4.40 8.14 4.01
CA TYR A 19 4.57 7.36 2.78
C TYR A 19 5.00 8.25 1.63
N THR A 20 5.91 7.74 0.80
CA THR A 20 6.24 8.40 -0.46
C THR A 20 5.06 8.34 -1.45
N GLU A 21 5.14 9.08 -2.54
CA GLU A 21 4.40 8.74 -3.75
C GLU A 21 4.81 7.35 -4.23
N MET A 22 3.97 6.70 -5.05
CA MET A 22 4.33 5.41 -5.65
C MET A 22 5.45 5.59 -6.67
N VAL A 23 6.59 4.96 -6.44
CA VAL A 23 7.74 4.92 -7.35
C VAL A 23 7.76 3.57 -8.06
N VAL A 24 7.90 3.59 -9.39
CA VAL A 24 7.90 2.35 -10.19
C VAL A 24 9.30 1.70 -10.13
N ASP A 25 9.34 0.39 -9.95
CA ASP A 25 10.56 -0.42 -9.86
C ASP A 25 11.51 -0.20 -11.05
N GLU A 26 10.99 -0.18 -12.28
CA GLU A 26 11.80 0.11 -13.47
C GLU A 26 12.43 1.52 -13.43
N ALA A 27 11.72 2.53 -12.90
CA ALA A 27 12.25 3.87 -12.79
C ALA A 27 13.42 3.93 -11.79
N ILE A 28 13.35 3.19 -10.69
CA ILE A 28 14.45 3.08 -9.72
C ILE A 28 15.67 2.37 -10.34
N ASN A 29 15.43 1.27 -11.05
CA ASN A 29 16.51 0.44 -11.56
C ASN A 29 17.24 1.08 -12.76
N ARG A 30 16.54 1.92 -13.55
CA ARG A 30 17.09 2.52 -14.76
C ARG A 30 17.29 4.03 -14.68
N GLY A 31 16.70 4.71 -13.74
CA GLY A 31 16.68 6.17 -13.63
C GLY A 31 17.68 6.74 -12.62
N ASP A 32 17.54 8.02 -12.38
CA ASP A 32 18.30 8.74 -11.35
C ASP A 32 17.69 8.43 -9.97
N LYS A 33 18.33 7.50 -9.27
CA LYS A 33 17.90 7.03 -7.94
C LYS A 33 17.84 8.16 -6.93
N LYS A 34 18.83 9.07 -6.96
CA LYS A 34 18.89 10.20 -6.03
C LYS A 34 17.67 11.10 -6.20
N LYS A 35 17.35 11.47 -7.43
CA LYS A 35 16.19 12.30 -7.75
C LYS A 35 14.86 11.66 -7.32
N LEU A 36 14.75 10.33 -7.47
CA LEU A 36 13.52 9.58 -7.18
C LEU A 36 13.31 9.28 -5.70
N LEU A 37 14.41 9.05 -4.95
CA LEU A 37 14.34 8.45 -3.62
C LEU A 37 14.93 9.34 -2.51
N GLU A 38 15.55 10.49 -2.86
CA GLU A 38 16.10 11.39 -1.84
C GLU A 38 14.99 11.96 -0.96
N PHE A 39 15.19 11.91 0.34
CA PHE A 39 14.33 12.54 1.34
C PHE A 39 15.19 13.15 2.46
N ASN A 40 14.62 14.06 3.24
CA ASN A 40 15.30 14.64 4.38
C ASN A 40 15.23 13.69 5.58
N ILE A 41 16.34 13.49 6.29
CA ILE A 41 16.39 12.63 7.49
C ILE A 41 15.32 12.99 8.53
N ASN A 42 14.95 14.26 8.62
CA ASN A 42 13.90 14.74 9.52
C ASN A 42 12.48 14.28 9.11
N GLU A 43 12.28 13.72 7.90
CA GLU A 43 10.99 13.15 7.51
C GLU A 43 10.71 11.78 8.18
N LYS A 44 11.73 11.11 8.73
CA LYS A 44 11.62 9.79 9.34
C LYS A 44 10.61 9.74 10.52
N PRO A 45 9.89 8.61 10.70
CA PRO A 45 9.94 7.40 9.88
C PRO A 45 9.19 7.54 8.55
N VAL A 46 9.78 6.99 7.46
CA VAL A 46 9.24 7.07 6.09
C VAL A 46 9.24 5.70 5.41
N ALA A 47 8.10 5.33 4.83
CA ALA A 47 7.93 4.16 3.98
C ALA A 47 8.09 4.52 2.49
N LEU A 48 8.87 3.71 1.76
CA LEU A 48 8.94 3.78 0.29
C LEU A 48 7.81 2.94 -0.31
N GLN A 49 6.92 3.56 -1.06
CA GLN A 49 5.89 2.82 -1.80
C GLN A 49 6.36 2.49 -3.21
N LEU A 50 6.39 1.19 -3.55
CA LEU A 50 6.77 0.67 -4.85
C LEU A 50 5.57 0.25 -5.68
N GLY A 51 5.65 0.46 -6.99
CA GLY A 51 4.77 -0.12 -8.00
C GLY A 51 5.58 -0.98 -8.96
N GLY A 52 5.09 -2.17 -9.26
CA GLY A 52 5.73 -3.13 -10.16
C GLY A 52 5.04 -4.48 -10.12
N SER A 53 5.45 -5.38 -11.02
CA SER A 53 4.95 -6.76 -11.10
C SER A 53 6.04 -7.78 -11.42
N SER A 54 7.29 -7.33 -11.50
CA SER A 54 8.44 -8.23 -11.69
C SER A 54 9.08 -8.54 -10.34
N PRO A 55 9.09 -9.81 -9.87
CA PRO A 55 9.73 -10.17 -8.61
C PRO A 55 11.19 -9.74 -8.53
N LYS A 56 11.93 -9.85 -9.65
CA LYS A 56 13.33 -9.44 -9.73
C LYS A 56 13.49 -7.93 -9.58
N LEU A 57 12.76 -7.14 -10.38
CA LEU A 57 12.91 -5.67 -10.36
C LEU A 57 12.43 -5.07 -9.04
N LEU A 58 11.37 -5.61 -8.46
CA LEU A 58 10.90 -5.20 -7.12
C LEU A 58 11.92 -5.52 -6.03
N ALA A 59 12.60 -6.67 -6.09
CA ALA A 59 13.66 -7.00 -5.15
C ALA A 59 14.86 -6.04 -5.28
N GLU A 60 15.29 -5.73 -6.51
CA GLU A 60 16.35 -4.75 -6.77
C GLU A 60 15.96 -3.37 -6.22
N ALA A 61 14.73 -2.89 -6.50
CA ALA A 61 14.22 -1.62 -5.99
C ALA A 61 14.09 -1.62 -4.46
N THR A 62 13.68 -2.75 -3.85
CA THR A 62 13.64 -2.92 -2.39
C THR A 62 15.00 -2.74 -1.75
N LYS A 63 16.04 -3.37 -2.30
CA LYS A 63 17.40 -3.22 -1.80
C LYS A 63 17.90 -1.78 -1.90
N VAL A 64 17.61 -1.12 -3.02
CA VAL A 64 17.93 0.31 -3.17
C VAL A 64 17.19 1.16 -2.13
N GLY A 65 15.92 0.87 -1.85
CA GLY A 65 15.16 1.59 -0.81
C GLY A 65 15.79 1.43 0.59
N GLU A 66 16.23 0.21 0.95
CA GLU A 66 16.96 -0.03 2.20
C GLU A 66 18.28 0.77 2.25
N ASP A 67 19.05 0.79 1.16
CA ASP A 67 20.32 1.51 1.07
C ASP A 67 20.15 3.06 1.17
N PHE A 68 18.98 3.59 0.73
CA PHE A 68 18.60 4.98 0.92
C PHE A 68 18.15 5.31 2.35
N GLY A 69 17.91 4.29 3.18
CA GLY A 69 17.58 4.46 4.59
C GLY A 69 16.11 4.62 4.89
N TYR A 70 15.21 4.14 4.03
CA TYR A 70 13.79 4.02 4.34
C TYR A 70 13.54 3.08 5.51
N ASP A 71 12.42 3.24 6.19
CA ASP A 71 12.08 2.47 7.39
C ASP A 71 11.14 1.29 7.06
N GLU A 72 10.45 1.34 5.91
CA GLU A 72 9.51 0.33 5.41
C GLU A 72 9.51 0.33 3.88
N ILE A 73 9.28 -0.83 3.27
CA ILE A 73 9.00 -0.95 1.83
C ILE A 73 7.55 -1.44 1.63
N ASN A 74 6.75 -0.64 0.95
CA ASN A 74 5.33 -0.92 0.74
C ASN A 74 5.05 -1.23 -0.73
N LEU A 75 4.38 -2.34 -1.02
CA LEU A 75 3.93 -2.66 -2.38
C LEU A 75 2.52 -2.13 -2.64
N ASN A 76 2.35 -1.34 -3.70
CA ASN A 76 1.07 -0.82 -4.12
C ASN A 76 0.27 -1.84 -4.93
N LEU A 77 -0.85 -2.29 -4.37
CA LEU A 77 -1.83 -3.17 -5.01
C LEU A 77 -3.21 -2.51 -5.10
N GLY A 78 -3.27 -1.19 -5.02
CA GLY A 78 -4.55 -0.46 -4.93
C GLY A 78 -4.76 0.67 -5.94
N CYS A 79 -3.73 1.08 -6.70
CA CYS A 79 -3.85 2.14 -7.69
C CYS A 79 -4.65 1.67 -8.92
N PRO A 80 -5.80 2.31 -9.28
CA PRO A 80 -6.66 1.90 -10.37
C PRO A 80 -6.43 2.71 -11.65
N SER A 81 -5.30 3.42 -11.79
CA SER A 81 -5.11 4.28 -12.96
C SER A 81 -4.85 3.47 -14.23
N LYS A 82 -5.39 3.92 -15.37
CA LYS A 82 -5.20 3.27 -16.69
C LYS A 82 -3.72 3.09 -17.06
N LYS A 83 -2.86 4.06 -16.70
CA LYS A 83 -1.42 3.97 -16.94
C LYS A 83 -0.80 2.83 -16.12
N VAL A 84 -1.22 2.68 -14.88
CA VAL A 84 -0.76 1.64 -13.95
C VAL A 84 -1.23 0.26 -14.43
N GLU A 85 -2.51 0.15 -14.79
CA GLU A 85 -3.10 -1.07 -15.34
C GLU A 85 -2.43 -1.51 -16.64
N LYS A 86 -2.19 -0.60 -17.58
CA LYS A 86 -1.49 -0.87 -18.85
C LYS A 86 -0.08 -1.46 -18.61
N ASN A 87 0.59 -1.05 -17.55
CA ASN A 87 1.91 -1.55 -17.17
C ASN A 87 1.83 -2.72 -16.16
N ARG A 88 0.65 -3.31 -15.97
CA ARG A 88 0.40 -4.50 -15.17
C ARG A 88 0.89 -4.40 -13.71
N PHE A 89 0.61 -3.29 -13.01
CA PHE A 89 0.83 -3.16 -11.57
C PHE A 89 -0.32 -2.40 -10.89
N GLY A 90 -0.27 -2.23 -9.57
CA GLY A 90 -1.36 -1.64 -8.80
C GLY A 90 -2.56 -2.57 -8.62
N ALA A 91 -3.79 -2.02 -8.70
CA ALA A 91 -5.01 -2.76 -8.36
C ALA A 91 -5.32 -3.96 -9.29
N CYS A 92 -4.84 -3.96 -10.54
CA CYS A 92 -5.02 -5.10 -11.45
C CYS A 92 -4.31 -6.37 -10.96
N LEU A 93 -3.25 -6.24 -10.14
CA LEU A 93 -2.56 -7.39 -9.55
C LEU A 93 -3.40 -8.17 -8.53
N MET A 94 -4.50 -7.63 -8.06
CA MET A 94 -5.45 -8.41 -7.25
C MET A 94 -6.03 -9.62 -8.00
N LYS A 95 -5.95 -9.61 -9.34
CA LYS A 95 -6.32 -10.75 -10.21
C LYS A 95 -5.27 -11.87 -10.23
N GLU A 96 -4.05 -11.60 -9.77
CA GLU A 96 -2.88 -12.49 -9.87
C GLU A 96 -2.22 -12.71 -8.48
N PRO A 97 -2.92 -13.25 -7.47
CA PRO A 97 -2.43 -13.35 -6.10
C PRO A 97 -1.11 -14.14 -5.98
N ASN A 98 -0.92 -15.17 -6.79
CA ASN A 98 0.32 -15.96 -6.79
C ASN A 98 1.51 -15.14 -7.30
N LEU A 99 1.35 -14.34 -8.36
CA LEU A 99 2.40 -13.43 -8.82
C LEU A 99 2.76 -12.40 -7.74
N VAL A 100 1.76 -11.87 -7.03
CA VAL A 100 2.00 -10.95 -5.91
C VAL A 100 2.76 -11.65 -4.79
N ALA A 101 2.41 -12.89 -4.47
CA ALA A 101 3.12 -13.69 -3.46
C ALA A 101 4.59 -13.91 -3.85
N ASP A 102 4.88 -14.21 -5.13
CA ASP A 102 6.25 -14.33 -5.63
C ASP A 102 7.03 -13.01 -5.51
N CYS A 103 6.38 -11.89 -5.85
CA CYS A 103 6.97 -10.55 -5.66
C CYS A 103 7.33 -10.31 -4.20
N LEU A 104 6.40 -10.52 -3.29
CA LEU A 104 6.59 -10.28 -1.85
C LEU A 104 7.69 -11.19 -1.27
N SER A 105 7.67 -12.47 -1.60
CA SER A 105 8.72 -13.42 -1.17
C SER A 105 10.10 -12.96 -1.64
N LYS A 106 10.19 -12.50 -2.89
CA LYS A 106 11.46 -12.03 -3.44
C LYS A 106 11.92 -10.70 -2.80
N MET A 107 11.01 -9.77 -2.57
CA MET A 107 11.32 -8.52 -1.84
C MET A 107 11.84 -8.82 -0.43
N GLN A 108 11.15 -9.67 0.33
CA GLN A 108 11.56 -10.03 1.70
C GLN A 108 12.91 -10.75 1.75
N SER A 109 13.28 -11.48 0.70
CA SER A 109 14.56 -12.23 0.66
C SER A 109 15.81 -11.32 0.59
N VAL A 110 15.66 -10.03 0.28
CA VAL A 110 16.78 -9.11 0.03
C VAL A 110 16.87 -7.95 1.04
N THR A 111 15.96 -7.85 1.99
CA THR A 111 15.94 -6.78 3.00
C THR A 111 15.57 -7.30 4.39
N LYS A 112 15.98 -6.56 5.42
CA LYS A 112 15.51 -6.76 6.80
C LYS A 112 14.38 -5.81 7.18
N LEU A 113 14.06 -4.84 6.31
CA LEU A 113 12.97 -3.91 6.55
C LEU A 113 11.61 -4.62 6.47
N PRO A 114 10.60 -4.11 7.16
CA PRO A 114 9.23 -4.54 6.95
C PRO A 114 8.82 -4.38 5.47
N VAL A 115 8.34 -5.46 4.87
CA VAL A 115 7.68 -5.42 3.56
C VAL A 115 6.18 -5.50 3.80
N THR A 116 5.46 -4.46 3.40
CA THR A 116 4.03 -4.28 3.65
C THR A 116 3.27 -4.13 2.34
N ILE A 117 1.95 -4.22 2.36
CA ILE A 117 1.13 -4.00 1.16
C ILE A 117 0.05 -2.94 1.40
N LYS A 118 -0.31 -2.23 0.33
CA LYS A 118 -1.50 -1.38 0.32
C LYS A 118 -2.42 -1.79 -0.80
N THR A 119 -3.61 -2.30 -0.46
CA THR A 119 -4.59 -2.85 -1.41
C THR A 119 -5.98 -2.24 -1.23
N ARG A 120 -6.94 -2.75 -1.98
CA ARG A 120 -8.38 -2.47 -1.89
C ARG A 120 -9.14 -3.73 -1.48
N ILE A 121 -10.45 -3.57 -1.22
CA ILE A 121 -11.33 -4.69 -0.84
C ILE A 121 -11.79 -5.55 -2.02
N GLY A 122 -11.49 -5.15 -3.26
CA GLY A 122 -11.89 -5.86 -4.46
C GLY A 122 -11.66 -5.02 -5.72
N TYR A 123 -12.09 -5.54 -6.85
CA TYR A 123 -11.99 -4.88 -8.16
C TYR A 123 -13.18 -5.24 -9.04
N ASP A 124 -13.61 -4.31 -9.86
CA ASP A 124 -14.73 -4.47 -10.83
C ASP A 124 -15.97 -5.12 -10.17
N ASP A 125 -16.34 -6.30 -10.60
CA ASP A 125 -17.48 -7.07 -10.08
C ASP A 125 -17.07 -8.10 -9.00
N VAL A 126 -15.76 -8.23 -8.70
CA VAL A 126 -15.21 -9.07 -7.64
C VAL A 126 -15.11 -8.24 -6.36
N GLU A 127 -16.13 -8.30 -5.52
CA GLU A 127 -16.27 -7.43 -4.33
C GLU A 127 -16.79 -8.18 -3.09
N ASP A 128 -16.87 -9.50 -3.13
CA ASP A 128 -17.26 -10.28 -1.97
C ASP A 128 -16.09 -10.44 -0.96
N TYR A 129 -16.47 -10.71 0.28
CA TYR A 129 -15.52 -10.85 1.36
C TYR A 129 -14.63 -12.09 1.20
N GLU A 130 -15.15 -13.16 0.66
CA GLU A 130 -14.46 -14.44 0.49
C GLU A 130 -13.27 -14.29 -0.47
N ASN A 131 -13.43 -13.56 -1.55
CA ASN A 131 -12.32 -13.22 -2.46
C ASN A 131 -11.26 -12.36 -1.77
N LEU A 132 -11.67 -11.35 -0.99
CA LEU A 132 -10.74 -10.52 -0.21
C LEU A 132 -9.98 -11.38 0.82
N HIS A 133 -10.69 -12.22 1.57
CA HIS A 133 -10.09 -13.13 2.55
C HIS A 133 -9.08 -14.08 1.91
N SER A 134 -9.45 -14.70 0.79
CA SER A 134 -8.56 -15.60 0.03
C SER A 134 -7.30 -14.88 -0.47
N PHE A 135 -7.46 -13.66 -1.01
CA PHE A 135 -6.34 -12.83 -1.45
C PHE A 135 -5.37 -12.53 -0.29
N ILE A 136 -5.88 -12.05 0.84
CA ILE A 136 -5.06 -11.75 2.02
C ILE A 136 -4.41 -13.02 2.58
N SER A 137 -5.13 -14.16 2.60
CA SER A 137 -4.58 -15.46 3.04
C SER A 137 -3.38 -15.89 2.20
N THR A 138 -3.47 -15.74 0.88
CA THR A 138 -2.37 -16.06 -0.05
C THR A 138 -1.14 -15.19 0.25
N LEU A 139 -1.33 -13.90 0.44
CA LEU A 139 -0.21 -12.98 0.69
C LEU A 139 0.38 -13.14 2.10
N LYS A 140 -0.45 -13.40 3.09
CA LYS A 140 -0.01 -13.72 4.46
C LYS A 140 0.93 -14.93 4.49
N ALA A 141 0.67 -15.94 3.67
CA ALA A 141 1.50 -17.15 3.60
C ALA A 141 2.96 -16.85 3.19
N THR A 142 3.25 -15.69 2.58
CA THR A 142 4.61 -15.24 2.28
C THR A 142 5.37 -14.70 3.49
N GLY A 143 4.70 -14.49 4.63
CA GLY A 143 5.28 -13.89 5.83
C GLY A 143 5.02 -12.39 5.99
N VAL A 144 4.32 -11.74 5.07
CA VAL A 144 3.85 -10.34 5.23
C VAL A 144 2.94 -10.25 6.45
N LYS A 145 3.16 -9.22 7.27
CA LYS A 145 2.44 -9.00 8.53
C LYS A 145 1.51 -7.80 8.53
N THR A 146 1.78 -6.81 7.69
CA THR A 146 1.06 -5.52 7.69
C THR A 146 0.32 -5.31 6.38
N PHE A 147 -1.00 -5.09 6.48
CA PHE A 147 -1.93 -4.95 5.38
C PHE A 147 -2.71 -3.64 5.50
N ILE A 148 -2.48 -2.70 4.59
CA ILE A 148 -3.21 -1.43 4.53
C ILE A 148 -4.36 -1.58 3.54
N ILE A 149 -5.59 -1.55 4.03
CA ILE A 149 -6.78 -1.88 3.24
C ILE A 149 -7.61 -0.62 2.99
N HIS A 150 -7.65 -0.18 1.73
CA HIS A 150 -8.61 0.86 1.33
C HIS A 150 -10.01 0.24 1.22
N ALA A 151 -10.92 0.67 2.06
CA ALA A 151 -12.27 0.12 2.20
C ALA A 151 -13.21 0.39 1.02
N ARG A 152 -12.65 0.51 -0.20
CA ARG A 152 -13.38 0.64 -1.48
C ARG A 152 -12.80 -0.33 -2.51
N LYS A 153 -13.64 -0.88 -3.39
CA LYS A 153 -13.16 -1.61 -4.57
C LYS A 153 -12.50 -0.68 -5.60
N ALA A 154 -11.72 -1.23 -6.51
CA ALA A 154 -11.21 -0.56 -7.70
C ALA A 154 -12.11 -0.82 -8.90
N MET A 155 -12.49 0.22 -9.64
CA MET A 155 -13.12 0.09 -10.96
C MET A 155 -12.06 0.28 -12.02
N LEU A 156 -11.54 -0.82 -12.54
CA LEU A 156 -10.45 -0.85 -13.51
C LEU A 156 -10.95 -0.42 -14.89
N GLY A 157 -10.18 0.44 -15.55
CA GLY A 157 -10.51 0.91 -16.90
C GLY A 157 -11.77 1.78 -17.03
N LYS A 158 -12.71 1.70 -16.10
CA LYS A 158 -14.01 2.38 -16.13
C LYS A 158 -13.98 3.77 -15.53
N PHE A 159 -13.28 3.95 -14.40
CA PHE A 159 -13.25 5.19 -13.64
C PHE A 159 -11.86 5.84 -13.62
N THR A 160 -11.84 7.18 -13.55
CA THR A 160 -10.61 7.90 -13.22
C THR A 160 -10.17 7.60 -11.79
N PRO A 161 -8.90 7.86 -11.44
CA PRO A 161 -8.45 7.72 -10.04
C PRO A 161 -9.31 8.51 -9.05
N LYS A 162 -9.73 9.74 -9.41
CA LYS A 162 -10.61 10.58 -8.57
C LYS A 162 -12.00 9.95 -8.38
N GLN A 163 -12.60 9.41 -9.43
CA GLN A 163 -13.88 8.71 -9.35
C GLN A 163 -13.77 7.44 -8.48
N ASN A 164 -12.68 6.69 -8.61
CA ASN A 164 -12.39 5.52 -7.78
C ASN A 164 -12.22 5.81 -6.28
N LEU A 165 -12.02 7.07 -5.91
CA LEU A 165 -11.93 7.50 -4.52
C LEU A 165 -13.30 7.92 -3.94
N ASN A 166 -14.29 8.19 -4.78
CA ASN A 166 -15.55 8.81 -4.35
C ASN A 166 -16.79 7.98 -4.68
N ILE A 167 -16.81 7.29 -5.83
CA ILE A 167 -18.02 6.61 -6.34
C ILE A 167 -18.23 5.23 -5.71
N PRO A 168 -17.26 4.29 -5.70
CA PRO A 168 -17.49 3.02 -5.04
C PRO A 168 -17.75 3.23 -3.55
N PRO A 169 -18.75 2.56 -2.95
CA PRO A 169 -19.07 2.74 -1.54
C PRO A 169 -17.94 2.27 -0.62
N LEU A 170 -17.86 2.88 0.56
CA LEU A 170 -16.98 2.41 1.64
C LEU A 170 -17.64 1.20 2.33
N LYS A 171 -16.87 0.13 2.51
CA LYS A 171 -17.26 -1.08 3.24
C LYS A 171 -16.26 -1.35 4.36
N TYR A 172 -16.32 -0.56 5.41
CA TYR A 172 -15.43 -0.68 6.57
C TYR A 172 -15.59 -2.02 7.29
N GLU A 173 -16.78 -2.59 7.27
CA GLU A 173 -17.11 -3.89 7.86
C GLU A 173 -16.23 -5.03 7.31
N TYR A 174 -15.80 -4.96 6.04
CA TYR A 174 -14.88 -5.94 5.47
C TYR A 174 -13.49 -5.86 6.10
N VAL A 175 -13.02 -4.66 6.37
CA VAL A 175 -11.71 -4.45 7.03
C VAL A 175 -11.76 -4.89 8.48
N TYR A 176 -12.85 -4.60 9.19
CA TYR A 176 -13.06 -5.06 10.57
C TYR A 176 -13.16 -6.59 10.66
N LYS A 177 -13.83 -7.21 9.69
CA LYS A 177 -13.92 -8.67 9.60
C LYS A 177 -12.55 -9.28 9.33
N LEU A 178 -11.74 -8.68 8.43
CA LEU A 178 -10.36 -9.11 8.21
C LEU A 178 -9.53 -9.11 9.49
N LYS A 179 -9.64 -8.06 10.32
CA LYS A 179 -8.90 -8.04 11.61
C LYS A 179 -9.33 -9.16 12.54
N LYS A 180 -10.60 -9.54 12.56
CA LYS A 180 -11.09 -10.66 13.36
C LYS A 180 -10.57 -12.00 12.85
N ASP A 181 -10.55 -12.18 11.52
CA ASP A 181 -10.13 -13.43 10.88
C ASP A 181 -8.60 -13.58 10.85
N PHE A 182 -7.86 -12.45 10.92
CA PHE A 182 -6.40 -12.38 10.94
C PHE A 182 -5.90 -11.62 12.19
N PRO A 183 -6.11 -12.14 13.41
CA PRO A 183 -5.82 -11.41 14.66
C PRO A 183 -4.34 -11.13 14.90
N ASN A 184 -3.44 -11.94 14.29
CA ASN A 184 -2.00 -11.82 14.44
C ASN A 184 -1.33 -10.92 13.39
N GLU A 185 -2.07 -10.51 12.37
CA GLU A 185 -1.63 -9.58 11.34
C GLU A 185 -2.04 -8.15 11.68
N GLU A 186 -1.22 -7.20 11.29
CA GLU A 186 -1.50 -5.79 11.44
C GLU A 186 -2.40 -5.32 10.28
N ILE A 187 -3.65 -5.01 10.59
CA ILE A 187 -4.66 -4.55 9.64
C ILE A 187 -4.90 -3.06 9.85
N ILE A 188 -4.47 -2.26 8.86
CA ILE A 188 -4.59 -0.81 8.86
C ILE A 188 -5.72 -0.40 7.90
N ILE A 189 -6.70 0.33 8.41
CA ILE A 189 -7.82 0.81 7.61
C ILE A 189 -7.48 2.12 6.90
N ASN A 190 -7.99 2.28 5.67
CA ASN A 190 -7.88 3.49 4.88
C ASN A 190 -9.17 3.75 4.09
N GLY A 191 -9.42 5.01 3.76
CA GLY A 191 -10.49 5.43 2.88
C GLY A 191 -11.57 6.26 3.55
N GLY A 192 -11.79 7.47 3.06
CA GLY A 192 -12.84 8.38 3.52
C GLY A 192 -12.62 9.03 4.88
N ILE A 193 -11.56 8.70 5.60
CA ILE A 193 -11.22 9.25 6.92
C ILE A 193 -10.49 10.57 6.70
N ILE A 194 -11.06 11.67 7.16
CA ILE A 194 -10.58 13.04 6.87
C ILE A 194 -10.28 13.88 8.11
N SER A 195 -10.60 13.36 9.29
CA SER A 195 -10.34 14.06 10.57
C SER A 195 -9.79 13.12 11.63
N VAL A 196 -9.17 13.70 12.66
CA VAL A 196 -8.63 12.95 13.81
C VAL A 196 -9.76 12.31 14.63
N ASP A 197 -10.92 12.95 14.71
CA ASP A 197 -12.07 12.44 15.47
C ASP A 197 -12.63 11.14 14.84
N GLU A 198 -12.52 11.00 13.52
CA GLU A 198 -12.93 9.78 12.81
C GLU A 198 -11.99 8.59 13.04
N ILE A 199 -10.78 8.81 13.58
CA ILE A 199 -9.78 7.75 13.80
C ILE A 199 -10.21 6.82 14.93
N LYS A 200 -10.73 7.33 16.05
CA LYS A 200 -11.02 6.55 17.26
C LYS A 200 -11.90 5.33 17.01
N PRO A 201 -13.07 5.44 16.34
CA PRO A 201 -13.95 4.29 16.10
C PRO A 201 -13.27 3.18 15.26
N HIS A 202 -12.30 3.55 14.41
CA HIS A 202 -11.56 2.60 13.62
C HIS A 202 -10.48 1.88 14.43
N LEU A 203 -9.77 2.59 15.32
CA LEU A 203 -8.75 1.99 16.20
C LEU A 203 -9.30 0.99 17.19
N GLU A 204 -10.59 1.04 17.51
CA GLU A 204 -11.24 0.00 18.34
C GLU A 204 -11.39 -1.35 17.60
N LYS A 205 -11.22 -1.36 16.28
CA LYS A 205 -11.54 -2.50 15.41
C LYS A 205 -10.38 -2.92 14.48
N THR A 206 -9.32 -2.10 14.39
CA THR A 206 -8.15 -2.33 13.56
C THR A 206 -6.88 -1.87 14.29
N ASP A 207 -5.70 -2.24 13.79
CA ASP A 207 -4.44 -1.90 14.45
C ASP A 207 -3.95 -0.50 14.13
N GLY A 208 -4.49 0.13 13.10
CA GLY A 208 -4.07 1.45 12.66
C GLY A 208 -5.00 2.07 11.65
N VAL A 209 -4.80 3.36 11.41
CA VAL A 209 -5.55 4.15 10.43
C VAL A 209 -4.59 4.90 9.53
N MET A 210 -4.78 4.78 8.21
CA MET A 210 -4.06 5.59 7.23
C MET A 210 -4.97 6.69 6.68
N ILE A 211 -4.57 7.94 6.87
CA ILE A 211 -5.20 9.11 6.26
C ILE A 211 -4.48 9.42 4.95
N GLY A 212 -5.22 9.63 3.88
CA GLY A 212 -4.65 9.89 2.56
C GLY A 212 -4.94 11.27 2.00
N ARG A 213 -6.03 11.87 2.46
CA ARG A 213 -6.48 13.21 2.05
C ARG A 213 -7.28 13.78 3.21
N ALA A 214 -6.75 14.78 3.85
CA ALA A 214 -7.40 15.55 4.91
C ALA A 214 -7.17 17.04 4.68
#